data_a3aef3a9dbbbd07424fd321ba0b88e9b
#
_entry.id   a3aef3a9dbbbd07424fd321ba0b88e9b
#
_cell.length_a   1.000
_cell.length_b   1.000
_cell.length_c   1.000
_cell.angle_alpha   90.00
_cell.angle_beta   90.00
_cell.angle_gamma   90.00
#
_symmetry.space_group_name_H-M   'P 1'
#
loop_
_entity.id
_entity.type
_entity.pdbx_description
1 polymer ?
#
loop_
_entity_poly.entity_id
_entity_poly.type
_entity_poly.pdbx_seq_one_letter_code
_entity_poly.pdbx_strand_id
1 'polypeptide(L)'
;MTKEQKEKLITLAKNKCKISWKKEETDNQITGIVEDAIPVILHLLGIREVDEIDLVEPGQTRGLFLEYCLYSWSNQANEFTVNYRREILTQRHRYEVKYGKEETEELQ
;
A
#
# COMPACT_ATOMS: atom_id res chain seq x y z
N MET A 1 5.58 11.46 0.38
CA MET A 1 4.20 11.48 -0.19
C MET A 1 3.55 12.83 0.09
N THR A 2 2.96 13.43 -0.92
CA THR A 2 2.29 14.72 -0.77
C THR A 2 0.94 14.56 -0.06
N LYS A 3 0.40 15.67 0.44
CA LYS A 3 -0.93 15.70 1.04
C LYS A 3 -2.00 15.25 0.05
N GLU A 4 -1.90 15.69 -1.21
CA GLU A 4 -2.85 15.32 -2.27
C GLU A 4 -2.80 13.82 -2.56
N GLN A 5 -1.61 13.23 -2.59
CA GLN A 5 -1.43 11.79 -2.80
C GLN A 5 -2.05 11.00 -1.65
N LYS A 6 -1.83 11.44 -0.41
CA LYS A 6 -2.42 10.81 0.77
C LYS A 6 -3.95 10.89 0.74
N GLU A 7 -4.50 12.04 0.40
CA GLU A 7 -5.95 12.22 0.27
C GLU A 7 -6.54 11.30 -0.80
N LYS A 8 -5.83 11.14 -1.92
CA LYS A 8 -6.25 10.20 -2.97
C LYS A 8 -6.28 8.76 -2.45
N LEU A 9 -5.26 8.35 -1.69
CA LEU A 9 -5.23 7.01 -1.09
C LEU A 9 -6.38 6.80 -0.11
N ILE A 10 -6.70 7.80 0.69
CA ILE A 10 -7.83 7.74 1.64
C ILE A 10 -9.13 7.55 0.87
N THR A 11 -9.34 8.30 -0.20
CA THR A 11 -10.53 8.18 -1.05
C THR A 11 -10.61 6.78 -1.67
N LEU A 12 -9.50 6.27 -2.20
CA LEU A 12 -9.45 4.92 -2.78
C LEU A 12 -9.74 3.86 -1.72
N ALA A 13 -9.21 4.01 -0.51
CA ALA A 13 -9.45 3.08 0.58
C ALA A 13 -10.92 3.09 1.02
N LYS A 14 -11.53 4.26 1.09
CA LYS A 14 -12.97 4.38 1.38
C LYS A 14 -13.79 3.64 0.34
N ASN A 15 -13.48 3.81 -0.94
CA ASN A 15 -14.16 3.10 -2.03
C ASN A 15 -13.97 1.58 -1.92
N LYS A 16 -12.75 1.16 -1.62
CA LYS A 16 -12.44 -0.26 -1.45
C LYS A 16 -13.23 -0.88 -0.30
N CYS A 17 -13.37 -0.16 0.79
CA CYS A 17 -14.10 -0.61 1.99
C CYS A 17 -15.60 -0.34 1.88
N LYS A 18 -16.07 0.20 0.75
CA LYS A 18 -17.48 0.51 0.48
C LYS A 18 -18.08 1.48 1.49
N ILE A 19 -17.29 2.44 1.92
CA ILE A 19 -17.72 3.50 2.84
C ILE A 19 -18.33 4.62 2.02
N SER A 20 -19.65 4.78 2.06
CA SER A 20 -20.37 5.82 1.34
C SER A 20 -20.92 6.92 2.24
N TRP A 21 -20.92 6.68 3.55
CA TRP A 21 -21.44 7.66 4.54
C TRP A 21 -20.32 8.58 5.00
N LYS A 22 -20.73 9.75 5.52
CA LYS A 22 -19.80 10.75 6.05
C LYS A 22 -20.00 10.86 7.55
N LYS A 23 -19.06 10.35 8.31
CA LYS A 23 -18.97 10.50 9.77
C LYS A 23 -17.53 10.79 10.13
N GLU A 24 -17.30 11.73 11.02
CA GLU A 24 -15.96 12.10 11.45
C GLU A 24 -15.20 10.91 12.03
N GLU A 25 -15.87 10.11 12.84
CA GLU A 25 -15.26 8.90 13.44
C GLU A 25 -14.79 7.91 12.37
N THR A 26 -15.62 7.67 11.36
CA THR A 26 -15.29 6.78 10.25
C THR A 26 -14.12 7.34 9.44
N ASP A 27 -14.15 8.64 9.14
CA ASP A 27 -13.08 9.29 8.39
C ASP A 27 -11.76 9.23 9.15
N ASN A 28 -11.78 9.46 10.45
CA ASN A 28 -10.59 9.36 11.30
C ASN A 28 -10.05 7.93 11.34
N GLN A 29 -10.93 6.95 11.42
CA GLN A 29 -10.54 5.54 11.46
C GLN A 29 -9.87 5.11 10.15
N ILE A 30 -10.49 5.42 9.00
CA ILE A 30 -9.92 5.02 7.70
C ILE A 30 -8.63 5.80 7.41
N THR A 31 -8.55 7.07 7.80
CA THR A 31 -7.33 7.86 7.67
C THR A 31 -6.19 7.23 8.46
N GLY A 32 -6.45 6.82 9.69
CA GLY A 32 -5.46 6.12 10.52
C GLY A 32 -5.01 4.81 9.90
N ILE A 33 -5.93 4.04 9.35
CA ILE A 33 -5.60 2.78 8.65
C ILE A 33 -4.68 3.05 7.46
N VAL A 34 -4.99 4.05 6.65
CA VAL A 34 -4.16 4.41 5.48
C VAL A 34 -2.77 4.85 5.93
N GLU A 35 -2.70 5.74 6.92
CA GLU A 35 -1.40 6.23 7.42
C GLU A 35 -0.53 5.10 7.96
N ASP A 36 -1.12 4.16 8.69
CA ASP A 36 -0.40 3.01 9.22
C ASP A 36 -0.01 2.01 8.13
N ALA A 37 -0.85 1.85 7.12
CA ALA A 37 -0.64 0.91 6.03
C ALA A 37 0.53 1.32 5.12
N ILE A 38 0.78 2.61 4.94
CA ILE A 38 1.83 3.10 4.05
C ILE A 38 3.20 2.49 4.43
N PRO A 39 3.72 2.68 5.65
CA PRO A 39 5.01 2.11 5.99
C PRO A 39 5.01 0.58 6.03
N VAL A 40 3.90 -0.05 6.41
CA VAL A 40 3.80 -1.51 6.45
C VAL A 40 3.96 -2.10 5.05
N ILE A 41 3.23 -1.57 4.08
CA ILE A 41 3.30 -2.09 2.70
C ILE A 41 4.63 -1.77 2.04
N LEU A 42 5.18 -0.57 2.24
CA LEU A 42 6.50 -0.24 1.72
C LEU A 42 7.55 -1.24 2.23
N HIS A 43 7.52 -1.54 3.52
CA HIS A 43 8.44 -2.51 4.12
C HIS A 43 8.19 -3.92 3.59
N LEU A 44 6.95 -4.35 3.58
CA LEU A 44 6.55 -5.70 3.18
C LEU A 44 6.95 -6.03 1.74
N LEU A 45 6.80 -5.07 0.84
CA LEU A 45 7.13 -5.24 -0.58
C LEU A 45 8.55 -4.81 -0.92
N GLY A 46 9.29 -4.26 0.04
CA GLY A 46 10.66 -3.80 -0.20
C GLY A 46 10.74 -2.59 -1.11
N ILE A 47 9.79 -1.67 -0.99
CA ILE A 47 9.69 -0.48 -1.84
C ILE A 47 10.48 0.66 -1.20
N ARG A 48 11.41 1.27 -1.96
CA ARG A 48 12.16 2.43 -1.52
C ARG A 48 11.30 3.69 -1.66
N GLU A 49 11.65 4.74 -0.90
CA GLU A 49 10.92 6.00 -0.88
C GLU A 49 10.71 6.59 -2.28
N VAL A 50 11.69 6.45 -3.16
CA VAL A 50 11.61 6.96 -4.53
C VAL A 50 10.44 6.36 -5.32
N ASP A 51 10.00 5.16 -4.96
CA ASP A 51 8.89 4.46 -5.62
C ASP A 51 7.61 4.46 -4.80
N GLU A 52 7.53 5.27 -3.75
CA GLU A 52 6.34 5.42 -2.91
C GLU A 52 5.09 5.75 -3.73
N ILE A 53 5.26 6.44 -4.85
CA ILE A 53 4.19 6.79 -5.78
C ILE A 53 3.44 5.56 -6.32
N ASP A 54 4.07 4.38 -6.32
CA ASP A 54 3.44 3.15 -6.79
C ASP A 54 2.23 2.74 -5.93
N LEU A 55 2.14 3.25 -4.70
CA LEU A 55 0.93 3.05 -3.89
C LEU A 55 -0.26 3.82 -4.44
N VAL A 56 -0.01 4.94 -5.13
CA VAL A 56 -1.03 5.86 -5.62
C VAL A 56 -1.42 5.56 -7.06
N GLU A 57 -0.45 5.10 -7.87
CA GLU A 57 -0.67 4.84 -9.28
C GLU A 57 -1.35 3.48 -9.51
N PRO A 58 -2.20 3.37 -10.54
CA PRO A 58 -2.84 2.09 -10.86
C PRO A 58 -1.81 0.98 -11.09
N GLY A 59 -2.03 -0.17 -10.46
CA GLY A 59 -1.14 -1.31 -10.61
C GLY A 59 -1.29 -2.30 -9.47
N GLN A 60 -0.46 -3.33 -9.50
CA GLN A 60 -0.52 -4.41 -8.51
C GLN A 60 -0.13 -3.94 -7.11
N THR A 61 0.83 -3.02 -7.00
CA THR A 61 1.25 -2.47 -5.72
C THR A 61 0.09 -1.73 -5.04
N ARG A 62 -0.60 -0.86 -5.78
CA ARG A 62 -1.79 -0.19 -5.25
C ARG A 62 -2.88 -1.19 -4.87
N GLY A 63 -3.09 -2.21 -5.70
CA GLY A 63 -4.07 -3.26 -5.41
C GLY A 63 -3.81 -3.94 -4.08
N LEU A 64 -2.56 -4.34 -3.83
CA LEU A 64 -2.18 -4.96 -2.55
C LEU A 64 -2.35 -4.00 -1.38
N PHE A 65 -1.98 -2.73 -1.56
CA PHE A 65 -2.17 -1.70 -0.54
C PHE A 65 -3.64 -1.58 -0.14
N LEU A 66 -4.52 -1.49 -1.12
CA LEU A 66 -5.96 -1.34 -0.86
C LEU A 66 -6.55 -2.61 -0.22
N GLU A 67 -6.09 -3.79 -0.61
CA GLU A 67 -6.51 -5.04 0.04
C GLU A 67 -6.07 -5.07 1.50
N TYR A 68 -4.86 -4.61 1.79
CA TYR A 68 -4.39 -4.51 3.17
C TYR A 68 -5.27 -3.55 3.98
N CYS A 69 -5.65 -2.41 3.41
CA CYS A 69 -6.56 -1.47 4.07
C CYS A 69 -7.91 -2.12 4.36
N LEU A 70 -8.45 -2.90 3.41
CA LEU A 70 -9.72 -3.62 3.60
C LEU A 70 -9.59 -4.64 4.74
N TYR A 71 -8.51 -5.40 4.77
CA TYR A 71 -8.26 -6.36 5.85
C TYR A 71 -8.15 -5.66 7.20
N SER A 72 -7.46 -4.52 7.25
CA SER A 72 -7.35 -3.72 8.47
C SER A 72 -8.70 -3.19 8.91
N TRP A 73 -9.50 -2.68 7.98
CA TRP A 73 -10.86 -2.20 8.23
C TRP A 73 -11.76 -3.30 8.80
N SER A 74 -11.59 -4.53 8.29
CA SER A 74 -12.35 -5.71 8.72
C SER A 74 -11.75 -6.41 9.94
N ASN A 75 -10.72 -5.82 10.56
CA ASN A 75 -10.05 -6.36 11.73
C ASN A 75 -9.36 -7.72 11.48
N GLN A 76 -8.89 -7.93 10.26
CA GLN A 76 -8.27 -9.19 9.81
C GLN A 76 -6.87 -8.96 9.20
N ALA A 77 -6.19 -7.88 9.60
CA ALA A 77 -4.88 -7.52 9.05
C ALA A 77 -3.87 -8.68 9.15
N ASN A 78 -3.95 -9.48 10.22
CA ASN A 78 -3.06 -10.63 10.42
C ASN A 78 -3.22 -11.74 9.38
N GLU A 79 -4.34 -11.78 8.66
CA GLU A 79 -4.58 -12.78 7.63
C GLU A 79 -4.07 -12.35 6.25
N PHE A 80 -3.76 -11.08 6.08
CA PHE A 80 -3.36 -10.53 4.78
C PHE A 80 -2.10 -11.20 4.24
N THR A 81 -1.05 -11.32 5.04
CA THR A 81 0.23 -11.89 4.58
C THR A 81 0.10 -13.36 4.22
N VAL A 82 -0.81 -14.08 4.87
CA VAL A 82 -1.07 -15.50 4.55
C VAL A 82 -1.82 -15.61 3.23
N ASN A 83 -2.90 -14.84 3.08
CA ASN A 83 -3.77 -14.94 1.91
C ASN A 83 -3.13 -14.38 0.64
N TYR A 84 -2.25 -13.39 0.75
CA TYR A 84 -1.60 -12.74 -0.38
C TYR A 84 -0.11 -13.04 -0.49
N ARG A 85 0.34 -14.13 0.13
CA ARG A 85 1.76 -14.48 0.18
C ARG A 85 2.42 -14.52 -1.21
N ARG A 86 1.77 -15.14 -2.18
CA ARG A 86 2.31 -15.25 -3.54
C ARG A 86 2.46 -13.87 -4.18
N GLU A 87 1.43 -13.06 -4.11
CA GLU A 87 1.40 -11.73 -4.69
C GLU A 87 2.44 -10.83 -4.03
N ILE A 88 2.59 -10.91 -2.71
CA ILE A 88 3.59 -10.18 -1.95
C ILE A 88 4.98 -10.56 -2.42
N LEU A 89 5.29 -11.86 -2.51
CA LEU A 89 6.61 -12.34 -2.92
C LEU A 89 6.91 -11.95 -4.36
N THR A 90 5.93 -11.99 -5.25
CA THR A 90 6.10 -11.58 -6.65
C THR A 90 6.47 -10.10 -6.75
N GLN A 91 5.75 -9.22 -6.04
CA GLN A 91 6.04 -7.79 -6.06
C GLN A 91 7.38 -7.49 -5.38
N ARG A 92 7.66 -8.15 -4.27
CA ARG A 92 8.93 -7.97 -3.56
C ARG A 92 10.11 -8.34 -4.45
N HIS A 93 10.01 -9.45 -5.16
CA HIS A 93 11.05 -9.87 -6.11
C HIS A 93 11.23 -8.83 -7.22
N ARG A 94 10.15 -8.29 -7.74
CA ARG A 94 10.19 -7.26 -8.78
C ARG A 94 10.95 -6.01 -8.32
N TYR A 95 10.72 -5.55 -7.09
CA TYR A 95 11.45 -4.42 -6.54
C TYR A 95 12.90 -4.76 -6.24
N GLU A 96 13.20 -5.96 -5.75
CA GLU A 96 14.56 -6.41 -5.53
C GLU A 96 15.37 -6.40 -6.84
N VAL A 97 14.78 -6.92 -7.92
CA VAL A 97 15.41 -6.90 -9.24
C VAL A 97 15.64 -5.48 -9.73
N LYS A 98 14.63 -4.62 -9.58
CA LYS A 98 14.73 -3.21 -9.99
C LYS A 98 15.91 -2.51 -9.28
N TYR A 99 15.98 -2.64 -7.98
CA TYR A 99 17.01 -1.96 -7.18
C TYR A 99 18.39 -2.58 -7.36
N GLY A 100 18.46 -3.88 -7.49
CA GLY A 100 19.72 -4.55 -7.79
C GLY A 100 20.31 -4.15 -9.13
N LYS A 101 19.44 -3.98 -10.14
CA LYS A 101 19.84 -3.52 -11.47
C LYS A 101 20.35 -2.07 -11.44
N GLU A 102 19.64 -1.19 -10.73
CA GLU A 102 20.04 0.20 -10.57
C GLU A 102 21.39 0.31 -9.87
N GLU A 103 21.61 -0.46 -8.81
CA GLU A 103 22.88 -0.48 -8.08
C GLU A 103 24.04 -0.97 -8.98
N THR A 104 23.79 -1.97 -9.82
CA THR A 104 24.78 -2.46 -10.76
C THR A 104 25.16 -1.40 -11.79
N GLU A 105 24.17 -0.66 -12.29
CA GLU A 105 24.40 0.45 -13.23
C GLU A 105 25.21 1.58 -12.58
N GLU A 106 24.96 1.90 -11.31
CA GLU A 106 25.72 2.93 -10.59
C GLU A 106 27.19 2.53 -10.40
N LEU A 107 27.49 1.26 -10.29
CA LEU A 107 28.85 0.73 -10.11
C LEU A 107 29.66 0.70 -11.39
N GLN A 108 29.02 0.85 -12.53
CA GLN A 108 29.67 0.88 -13.84
C GLN A 108 30.00 2.31 -14.27
#